data_08b9a6ac30e155fb255fe756d7cc8e83
#
_entry.id   08b9a6ac30e155fb255fe756d7cc8e83
#
_cell.length_a   1.000
_cell.length_b   1.000
_cell.length_c   1.000
_cell.angle_alpha   90.00
_cell.angle_beta   90.00
_cell.angle_gamma   90.00
#
_symmetry.space_group_name_H-M   'P 1'
#
loop_
_entity.id
_entity.type
_entity.pdbx_description
1 polymer ?
#
loop_
_entity_poly.entity_id
_entity_poly.type
_entity_poly.pdbx_seq_one_letter_code
_entity_poly.pdbx_strand_id
1 'polypeptide(L)'
;MRASLLVAATLCVVTACSDRINPSDALNAPDALRLSQATTGGPTVGNVVNVTNDTTAQNETPLAVNPLNPQNLLTGNNDWNYNDGCGVNASFDGGKTWTKTLPSGFIPGVTRFTDDPDIPGTGDGDFGGDPAAAFAPDGTAYFACFSYDGTNTMLLLSRSTDGGKTWLSGAHALQSEPLTLVSAFNGQGISKGSNGQFPDHEAMSVGADGTIYVTWAQFHGFGSNSPIWISTSSDGGRSFSRPVKVSSGNVRADQDARIVTNGDGTVAYVVFDNSIQGGKGSAMYVSKSTDRGATWSAPIQFAVWTNPVCLFPPYCFNISGGQFRGPGSYPAPAFNVANNRLYVAYADIDVDGVAKIFITSASASDLTKWSSRSVIAAVPRGDRFAAELGAAPNGRLDVAFYDRSYSGNALVDLTYATSTDFGATWTSARVTRSGFDPSAYGVPDGAGIRPFIGDYNGIVSLSSGAGMTWTGPGRTFGRLPTNLEIYFAKTTP
;
A
#
# COMPACT_ATOMS: atom_id res chain seq x y z
N MET A 1 35.36 -44.30 21.01
CA MET A 1 35.50 -43.37 22.14
C MET A 1 34.88 -42.07 21.71
N ARG A 2 33.70 -41.74 22.22
CA ARG A 2 33.00 -40.50 21.93
C ARG A 2 33.24 -39.55 23.09
N ALA A 3 33.76 -38.35 22.85
CA ALA A 3 33.87 -37.30 23.84
C ALA A 3 32.74 -36.30 23.60
N SER A 4 31.84 -36.18 24.57
CA SER A 4 30.75 -35.20 24.60
C SER A 4 31.29 -33.94 25.30
N LEU A 5 31.23 -32.80 24.62
CA LEU A 5 31.42 -31.49 25.25
C LEU A 5 30.07 -30.95 25.74
N LEU A 6 29.94 -30.82 27.05
CA LEU A 6 28.89 -30.03 27.68
C LEU A 6 29.29 -28.55 27.65
N VAL A 7 28.45 -27.71 27.07
CA VAL A 7 28.55 -26.26 27.21
C VAL A 7 27.52 -25.85 28.27
N ALA A 8 27.97 -25.32 29.38
CA ALA A 8 27.16 -24.76 30.43
C ALA A 8 26.71 -23.35 30.02
N ALA A 9 25.40 -23.14 29.86
CA ALA A 9 24.81 -21.83 29.67
C ALA A 9 24.53 -21.20 31.04
N THR A 10 25.19 -20.10 31.32
CA THR A 10 24.95 -19.28 32.50
C THR A 10 23.71 -18.41 32.27
N LEU A 11 22.67 -18.69 33.04
CA LEU A 11 21.40 -17.94 33.03
C LEU A 11 21.60 -16.66 33.86
N CYS A 12 21.72 -15.50 33.25
CA CYS A 12 21.56 -14.22 33.93
C CYS A 12 20.07 -13.89 34.01
N VAL A 13 19.50 -14.04 35.21
CA VAL A 13 18.15 -13.56 35.51
C VAL A 13 18.24 -12.05 35.73
N VAL A 14 17.81 -11.27 34.75
CA VAL A 14 17.53 -9.85 34.94
C VAL A 14 16.04 -9.72 35.25
N THR A 15 15.69 -9.47 36.51
CA THR A 15 14.35 -9.09 36.92
C THR A 15 14.07 -7.67 36.46
N ALA A 16 13.45 -7.52 35.28
CA ALA A 16 12.82 -6.29 34.87
C ALA A 16 11.38 -6.28 35.40
N CYS A 17 11.07 -5.36 36.28
CA CYS A 17 9.68 -5.00 36.59
C CYS A 17 9.01 -4.51 35.32
N SER A 18 8.16 -5.32 34.74
CA SER A 18 7.30 -4.91 33.62
C SER A 18 5.95 -4.48 34.20
N ASP A 19 5.73 -3.19 34.30
CA ASP A 19 4.36 -2.67 34.37
C ASP A 19 3.70 -2.93 33.01
N ARG A 20 3.11 -4.09 32.86
CA ARG A 20 2.26 -4.41 31.72
C ARG A 20 0.96 -3.61 31.90
N ILE A 21 0.79 -2.58 31.07
CA ILE A 21 -0.52 -1.95 30.90
C ILE A 21 -1.41 -3.01 30.26
N ASN A 22 -2.46 -3.40 30.98
CA ASN A 22 -3.45 -4.34 30.50
C ASN A 22 -4.18 -3.70 29.29
N PRO A 23 -4.37 -4.38 28.15
CA PRO A 23 -5.12 -3.83 27.00
C PRO A 23 -6.53 -3.34 27.35
N SER A 24 -7.16 -3.88 28.41
CA SER A 24 -8.45 -3.40 28.91
C SER A 24 -8.38 -2.03 29.59
N ASP A 25 -7.20 -1.63 30.09
CA ASP A 25 -7.03 -0.34 30.78
C ASP A 25 -6.83 0.79 29.78
N ALA A 26 -6.38 0.50 28.55
CA ALA A 26 -6.29 1.47 27.47
C ALA A 26 -7.68 1.93 26.96
N LEU A 27 -8.71 1.12 27.16
CA LEU A 27 -10.09 1.47 26.80
C LEU A 27 -10.81 2.32 27.87
N ASN A 28 -10.26 2.36 29.10
CA ASN A 28 -10.82 3.07 30.24
C ASN A 28 -9.93 4.19 30.77
N ALA A 29 -8.87 4.59 30.05
CA ALA A 29 -8.06 5.73 30.44
C ALA A 29 -8.94 6.99 30.46
N PRO A 30 -8.95 7.76 31.55
CA PRO A 30 -9.75 8.97 31.61
C PRO A 30 -9.29 9.98 30.56
N ASP A 31 -10.25 10.72 30.01
CA ASP A 31 -10.14 11.76 28.96
C ASP A 31 -9.04 12.83 29.18
N ALA A 32 -8.19 12.71 30.18
CA ALA A 32 -7.20 13.71 30.62
C ALA A 32 -5.93 13.81 29.74
N LEU A 33 -5.78 12.92 28.71
CA LEU A 33 -4.71 13.06 27.70
C LEU A 33 -5.24 13.57 26.35
N ARG A 34 -6.35 14.25 26.34
CA ARG A 34 -6.77 15.08 25.21
C ARG A 34 -5.88 16.32 25.14
N LEU A 35 -4.71 16.17 24.59
CA LEU A 35 -4.08 17.32 23.92
C LEU A 35 -4.82 17.51 22.57
N SER A 36 -6.01 18.13 22.68
CA SER A 36 -6.66 18.72 21.52
C SER A 36 -5.84 19.95 21.11
N GLN A 37 -4.89 19.75 20.22
CA GLN A 37 -4.48 20.87 19.37
C GLN A 37 -5.53 21.01 18.26
N ALA A 38 -6.71 21.47 18.64
CA ALA A 38 -7.59 22.15 17.72
C ALA A 38 -6.96 23.53 17.47
N THR A 39 -6.06 23.60 16.51
CA THR A 39 -5.76 24.87 15.86
C THR A 39 -7.04 25.28 15.15
N THR A 40 -7.63 26.39 15.51
CA THR A 40 -8.76 27.00 14.78
C THR A 40 -8.34 27.16 13.32
N GLY A 41 -8.91 26.29 12.43
CA GLY A 41 -8.61 26.28 11.01
C GLY A 41 -7.87 25.05 10.47
N GLY A 42 -7.66 23.99 11.25
CA GLY A 42 -7.09 22.70 10.75
C GLY A 42 -8.14 21.81 10.09
N PRO A 43 -7.69 20.77 9.35
CA PRO A 43 -8.60 19.83 8.67
C PRO A 43 -9.49 19.09 9.65
N THR A 44 -10.75 18.87 9.26
CA THR A 44 -11.72 18.11 10.04
C THR A 44 -11.72 16.66 9.59
N VAL A 45 -11.65 15.73 10.54
CA VAL A 45 -11.74 14.29 10.30
C VAL A 45 -13.16 13.82 10.58
N GLY A 46 -13.74 13.12 9.62
CA GLY A 46 -15.05 12.47 9.73
C GLY A 46 -14.99 11.19 10.57
N ASN A 47 -16.08 10.42 10.50
CA ASN A 47 -16.12 9.13 11.19
C ASN A 47 -15.12 8.15 10.61
N VAL A 48 -14.46 7.41 11.50
CA VAL A 48 -13.67 6.24 11.14
C VAL A 48 -14.60 5.05 10.98
N VAL A 49 -14.56 4.40 9.84
CA VAL A 49 -15.40 3.25 9.47
C VAL A 49 -14.52 2.02 9.29
N ASN A 50 -14.91 0.90 9.90
CA ASN A 50 -14.30 -0.40 9.61
C ASN A 50 -14.87 -0.90 8.27
N VAL A 51 -14.00 -1.11 7.29
CA VAL A 51 -14.36 -1.50 5.92
C VAL A 51 -14.61 -3.00 5.82
N THR A 52 -13.68 -3.80 6.34
CA THR A 52 -13.69 -5.25 6.15
C THR A 52 -14.56 -5.97 7.17
N ASN A 53 -14.48 -5.59 8.45
CA ASN A 53 -15.26 -6.16 9.55
C ASN A 53 -15.26 -7.70 9.51
N ASP A 54 -14.09 -8.29 9.34
CA ASP A 54 -13.86 -9.71 9.14
C ASP A 54 -13.24 -10.39 10.36
N THR A 55 -13.15 -11.72 10.34
CA THR A 55 -12.61 -12.53 11.43
C THR A 55 -11.12 -12.84 11.28
N THR A 56 -10.54 -12.50 10.14
CA THR A 56 -9.14 -12.76 9.78
C THR A 56 -8.40 -11.47 9.43
N ALA A 57 -7.09 -11.56 9.26
CA ALA A 57 -6.26 -10.41 8.99
C ALA A 57 -6.44 -9.88 7.55
N GLN A 58 -6.53 -8.57 7.40
CA GLN A 58 -6.47 -7.88 6.13
C GLN A 58 -5.43 -6.77 6.21
N ASN A 59 -4.71 -6.57 5.11
CA ASN A 59 -3.74 -5.48 4.96
C ASN A 59 -3.60 -5.07 3.49
N GLU A 60 -2.78 -4.06 3.22
CA GLU A 60 -2.46 -3.55 1.88
C GLU A 60 -3.69 -3.09 1.11
N THR A 61 -4.05 -1.83 1.34
CA THR A 61 -5.34 -1.30 0.94
C THR A 61 -5.24 -0.13 -0.03
N PRO A 62 -5.28 -0.37 -1.36
CA PRO A 62 -5.44 0.70 -2.34
C PRO A 62 -6.82 1.35 -2.18
N LEU A 63 -6.93 2.61 -2.60
CA LEU A 63 -8.22 3.32 -2.61
C LEU A 63 -8.41 4.02 -3.95
N ALA A 64 -9.58 3.85 -4.55
CA ALA A 64 -9.98 4.53 -5.77
C ALA A 64 -11.36 5.20 -5.61
N VAL A 65 -11.57 6.29 -6.35
CA VAL A 65 -12.84 7.02 -6.40
C VAL A 65 -13.35 7.08 -7.83
N ASN A 66 -14.63 6.83 -8.00
CA ASN A 66 -15.29 6.96 -9.30
C ASN A 66 -15.34 8.44 -9.71
N PRO A 67 -14.72 8.84 -10.83
CA PRO A 67 -14.67 10.24 -11.25
C PRO A 67 -16.05 10.80 -11.62
N LEU A 68 -17.00 9.95 -12.00
CA LEU A 68 -18.38 10.35 -12.31
C LEU A 68 -19.27 10.42 -11.07
N ASN A 69 -18.90 9.74 -10.00
CA ASN A 69 -19.68 9.68 -8.76
C ASN A 69 -18.77 9.60 -7.53
N PRO A 70 -18.42 10.71 -6.88
CA PRO A 70 -17.55 10.71 -5.69
C PRO A 70 -18.13 9.98 -4.45
N GLN A 71 -19.38 9.53 -4.51
CA GLN A 71 -19.96 8.68 -3.48
C GLN A 71 -19.59 7.19 -3.69
N ASN A 72 -19.12 6.84 -4.88
CA ASN A 72 -18.67 5.49 -5.20
C ASN A 72 -17.16 5.38 -5.04
N LEU A 73 -16.76 4.55 -4.08
CA LEU A 73 -15.39 4.26 -3.72
C LEU A 73 -15.13 2.76 -3.85
N LEU A 74 -13.90 2.41 -4.16
CA LEU A 74 -13.43 1.03 -4.24
C LEU A 74 -12.13 0.91 -3.45
N THR A 75 -11.99 -0.16 -2.66
CA THR A 75 -10.74 -0.53 -2.00
C THR A 75 -10.51 -2.02 -2.10
N GLY A 76 -9.25 -2.42 -2.18
CA GLY A 76 -8.82 -3.80 -2.07
C GLY A 76 -8.16 -4.09 -0.75
N ASN A 77 -7.82 -5.33 -0.52
CA ASN A 77 -6.98 -5.78 0.58
C ASN A 77 -6.44 -7.18 0.30
N ASN A 78 -5.27 -7.49 0.83
CA ASN A 78 -4.93 -8.88 1.10
C ASN A 78 -5.90 -9.41 2.14
N ASP A 79 -6.41 -10.61 1.94
CA ASP A 79 -7.34 -11.25 2.86
C ASP A 79 -6.80 -12.62 3.27
N TRP A 80 -6.32 -12.71 4.48
CA TRP A 80 -5.71 -13.90 5.07
C TRP A 80 -6.75 -14.90 5.61
N ASN A 81 -8.01 -14.66 5.27
CA ASN A 81 -9.07 -15.66 5.35
C ASN A 81 -8.92 -16.59 4.13
N TYR A 82 -9.13 -17.84 4.22
CA TYR A 82 -9.12 -18.72 3.06
C TYR A 82 -7.83 -18.67 2.18
N ASN A 83 -6.66 -18.89 2.76
CA ASN A 83 -5.40 -19.05 2.05
C ASN A 83 -4.89 -17.80 1.29
N ASP A 84 -4.84 -16.65 1.96
CA ASP A 84 -4.14 -15.49 1.46
C ASP A 84 -4.64 -14.96 0.12
N GLY A 85 -5.94 -14.71 0.03
CA GLY A 85 -6.57 -14.17 -1.18
C GLY A 85 -6.58 -12.65 -1.25
N CYS A 86 -7.25 -12.17 -2.30
CA CYS A 86 -7.55 -10.75 -2.46
C CYS A 86 -9.03 -10.46 -2.17
N GLY A 87 -9.29 -9.43 -1.39
CA GLY A 87 -10.62 -8.91 -1.13
C GLY A 87 -10.89 -7.59 -1.83
N VAL A 88 -12.14 -7.35 -2.21
CA VAL A 88 -12.61 -6.07 -2.77
C VAL A 88 -13.83 -5.59 -2.02
N ASN A 89 -13.83 -4.33 -1.64
CA ASN A 89 -14.93 -3.67 -0.96
C ASN A 89 -15.33 -2.41 -1.73
N ALA A 90 -16.62 -2.23 -1.92
CA ALA A 90 -17.18 -1.06 -2.58
C ALA A 90 -18.11 -0.27 -1.64
N SER A 91 -18.08 1.05 -1.76
CA SER A 91 -19.01 1.96 -1.12
C SER A 91 -19.76 2.79 -2.16
N PHE A 92 -21.03 3.06 -1.92
CA PHE A 92 -21.89 3.87 -2.80
C PHE A 92 -22.48 5.10 -2.09
N ASP A 93 -22.06 5.35 -0.86
CA ASP A 93 -22.54 6.43 0.01
C ASP A 93 -21.40 7.31 0.55
N GLY A 94 -20.28 7.27 -0.16
CA GLY A 94 -19.10 8.06 0.15
C GLY A 94 -18.29 7.53 1.31
N GLY A 95 -18.27 6.21 1.52
CA GLY A 95 -17.48 5.54 2.53
C GLY A 95 -18.16 5.43 3.90
N LYS A 96 -19.47 5.71 3.99
CA LYS A 96 -20.22 5.52 5.24
C LYS A 96 -20.50 4.05 5.50
N THR A 97 -20.78 3.29 4.43
CA THR A 97 -20.95 1.84 4.46
C THR A 97 -20.15 1.19 3.35
N TRP A 98 -19.71 -0.04 3.57
CA TRP A 98 -18.90 -0.83 2.66
C TRP A 98 -19.48 -2.23 2.51
N THR A 99 -19.36 -2.78 1.31
CA THR A 99 -19.81 -4.14 0.99
C THR A 99 -18.68 -4.87 0.30
N LYS A 100 -18.34 -6.06 0.79
CA LYS A 100 -17.44 -6.99 0.09
C LYS A 100 -18.16 -7.47 -1.17
N THR A 101 -17.57 -7.23 -2.34
CA THR A 101 -18.21 -7.49 -3.65
C THR A 101 -17.53 -8.57 -4.46
N LEU A 102 -16.22 -8.76 -4.25
CA LEU A 102 -15.50 -9.94 -4.74
C LEU A 102 -15.14 -10.79 -3.52
N PRO A 103 -15.54 -12.07 -3.46
CA PRO A 103 -15.22 -12.91 -2.33
C PRO A 103 -13.71 -13.02 -2.13
N SER A 104 -13.29 -12.91 -0.86
CA SER A 104 -11.91 -13.16 -0.49
C SER A 104 -11.47 -14.54 -0.94
N GLY A 105 -10.23 -14.64 -1.32
CA GLY A 105 -9.64 -15.91 -1.69
C GLY A 105 -10.19 -16.50 -2.96
N PHE A 106 -10.85 -15.72 -3.79
CA PHE A 106 -11.47 -16.22 -5.00
C PHE A 106 -11.39 -15.23 -6.14
N ILE A 107 -10.74 -15.61 -7.22
CA ILE A 107 -10.84 -14.95 -8.51
C ILE A 107 -11.60 -15.89 -9.42
N PRO A 108 -12.88 -15.60 -9.67
CA PRO A 108 -13.78 -16.57 -10.27
C PRO A 108 -13.37 -16.99 -11.67
N GLY A 109 -13.46 -18.30 -11.93
CA GLY A 109 -13.10 -18.89 -13.20
C GLY A 109 -11.63 -19.19 -13.41
N VAL A 110 -10.73 -18.66 -12.54
CA VAL A 110 -9.29 -18.85 -12.66
C VAL A 110 -8.69 -19.46 -11.40
N THR A 111 -9.05 -18.95 -10.24
CA THR A 111 -8.44 -19.37 -8.98
C THR A 111 -9.46 -19.90 -7.98
N ARG A 112 -9.00 -20.80 -7.13
CA ARG A 112 -9.66 -21.21 -5.91
C ARG A 112 -8.65 -21.05 -4.78
N PHE A 113 -8.80 -19.99 -4.00
CA PHE A 113 -7.88 -19.69 -2.90
C PHE A 113 -8.16 -20.45 -1.62
N THR A 114 -9.11 -21.36 -1.62
CA THR A 114 -9.60 -22.02 -0.43
C THR A 114 -10.02 -23.43 -0.76
N ASP A 115 -9.90 -24.29 0.21
CA ASP A 115 -10.48 -25.63 0.17
C ASP A 115 -11.98 -25.64 0.45
N ASP A 116 -12.62 -24.47 0.55
CA ASP A 116 -14.04 -24.36 0.75
C ASP A 116 -14.81 -24.86 -0.48
N PRO A 117 -15.55 -25.97 -0.38
CA PRO A 117 -16.28 -26.56 -1.50
C PRO A 117 -17.44 -25.69 -2.00
N ASP A 118 -17.88 -24.73 -1.18
CA ASP A 118 -18.99 -23.83 -1.51
C ASP A 118 -18.54 -22.63 -2.35
N ILE A 119 -17.22 -22.42 -2.49
CA ILE A 119 -16.65 -21.37 -3.33
C ILE A 119 -16.29 -21.97 -4.69
N PRO A 120 -17.04 -21.64 -5.76
CA PRO A 120 -16.78 -22.19 -7.08
C PRO A 120 -15.48 -21.61 -7.66
N GLY A 121 -14.70 -22.45 -8.32
CA GLY A 121 -13.47 -22.07 -9.01
C GLY A 121 -12.80 -23.28 -9.64
N THR A 122 -11.78 -23.05 -10.45
CA THR A 122 -11.03 -24.12 -11.13
C THR A 122 -9.96 -24.72 -10.21
N GLY A 123 -9.54 -24.00 -9.17
CA GLY A 123 -8.46 -24.40 -8.30
C GLY A 123 -7.07 -24.15 -8.88
N ASP A 124 -6.97 -23.28 -9.88
CA ASP A 124 -5.70 -23.01 -10.57
C ASP A 124 -4.77 -22.03 -9.83
N GLY A 125 -5.21 -21.45 -8.71
CA GLY A 125 -4.39 -20.58 -7.89
C GLY A 125 -4.77 -20.67 -6.42
N ASP A 126 -3.79 -20.99 -5.59
CA ASP A 126 -3.97 -21.23 -4.15
C ASP A 126 -3.78 -19.98 -3.29
N PHE A 127 -3.12 -18.95 -3.83
CA PHE A 127 -2.78 -17.71 -3.14
C PHE A 127 -3.02 -16.51 -4.04
N GLY A 128 -3.17 -15.35 -3.42
CA GLY A 128 -3.22 -14.07 -4.11
C GLY A 128 -2.78 -12.95 -3.18
N GLY A 129 -2.45 -11.79 -3.76
CA GLY A 129 -1.99 -10.67 -2.97
C GLY A 129 -1.79 -9.40 -3.79
N ASP A 130 -1.37 -8.37 -3.10
CA ASP A 130 -0.97 -7.08 -3.61
C ASP A 130 -2.05 -6.41 -4.48
N PRO A 131 -3.25 -6.16 -3.91
CA PRO A 131 -4.34 -5.61 -4.68
C PRO A 131 -4.05 -4.20 -5.18
N ALA A 132 -4.51 -3.91 -6.41
CA ALA A 132 -4.54 -2.58 -6.97
C ALA A 132 -5.94 -2.25 -7.48
N ALA A 133 -6.40 -1.01 -7.28
CA ALA A 133 -7.74 -0.56 -7.67
C ALA A 133 -7.69 0.76 -8.43
N ALA A 134 -8.52 0.92 -9.43
CA ALA A 134 -8.68 2.16 -10.18
C ALA A 134 -10.07 2.29 -10.80
N PHE A 135 -10.44 3.51 -11.16
CA PHE A 135 -11.58 3.80 -12.02
C PHE A 135 -11.13 4.44 -13.32
N ALA A 136 -11.79 4.06 -14.40
CA ALA A 136 -11.66 4.77 -15.66
C ALA A 136 -12.51 6.06 -15.67
N PRO A 137 -12.26 6.98 -16.62
CA PRO A 137 -13.04 8.20 -16.78
C PRO A 137 -14.53 7.97 -17.03
N ASP A 138 -14.92 6.82 -17.59
CA ASP A 138 -16.30 6.41 -17.84
C ASP A 138 -16.99 5.76 -16.63
N GLY A 139 -16.29 5.64 -15.50
CA GLY A 139 -16.81 5.03 -14.28
C GLY A 139 -16.64 3.50 -14.20
N THR A 140 -16.02 2.88 -15.19
CA THR A 140 -15.63 1.46 -15.12
C THR A 140 -14.60 1.26 -13.99
N ALA A 141 -14.89 0.35 -13.08
CA ALA A 141 -13.98 -0.03 -12.00
C ALA A 141 -13.07 -1.17 -12.43
N TYR A 142 -11.80 -1.10 -12.04
CA TYR A 142 -10.80 -2.13 -12.24
C TYR A 142 -10.19 -2.55 -10.93
N PHE A 143 -9.92 -3.85 -10.82
CA PHE A 143 -9.23 -4.45 -9.71
C PHE A 143 -8.17 -5.43 -10.24
N ALA A 144 -6.93 -5.25 -9.86
CA ALA A 144 -5.85 -6.16 -10.19
C ALA A 144 -5.31 -6.82 -8.93
N CYS A 145 -4.86 -8.06 -9.07
CA CYS A 145 -4.29 -8.86 -8.00
C CYS A 145 -3.45 -9.97 -8.64
N PHE A 146 -2.33 -10.35 -8.04
CA PHE A 146 -1.65 -11.56 -8.47
C PHE A 146 -2.34 -12.81 -7.90
N SER A 147 -2.18 -13.90 -8.60
CA SER A 147 -2.62 -15.23 -8.20
C SER A 147 -1.50 -16.23 -8.40
N TYR A 148 -1.38 -17.20 -7.51
CA TYR A 148 -0.27 -18.12 -7.43
C TYR A 148 -0.76 -19.55 -7.14
N ASP A 149 -0.33 -20.53 -7.96
CA ASP A 149 -0.73 -21.94 -7.85
C ASP A 149 0.37 -22.87 -7.30
N GLY A 150 1.38 -22.32 -6.64
CA GLY A 150 2.55 -23.08 -6.17
C GLY A 150 3.61 -23.36 -7.25
N THR A 151 3.27 -23.14 -8.51
CA THR A 151 4.16 -23.38 -9.68
C THR A 151 4.27 -22.15 -10.55
N ASN A 152 3.15 -21.49 -10.81
CA ASN A 152 3.05 -20.33 -11.68
C ASN A 152 2.39 -19.17 -10.94
N THR A 153 2.70 -17.96 -11.35
CA THR A 153 2.04 -16.76 -10.88
C THR A 153 1.42 -16.03 -12.07
N MET A 154 0.26 -15.47 -11.86
CA MET A 154 -0.48 -14.69 -12.84
C MET A 154 -0.85 -13.36 -12.22
N LEU A 155 -0.70 -12.28 -12.96
CA LEU A 155 -1.27 -10.98 -12.61
C LEU A 155 -2.55 -10.80 -13.42
N LEU A 156 -3.65 -10.61 -12.73
CA LEU A 156 -5.00 -10.67 -13.28
C LEU A 156 -5.73 -9.35 -13.06
N LEU A 157 -6.61 -9.00 -14.01
CA LEU A 157 -7.47 -7.84 -13.92
C LEU A 157 -8.93 -8.26 -13.94
N SER A 158 -9.71 -7.80 -12.97
CA SER A 158 -11.16 -7.85 -12.94
C SER A 158 -11.75 -6.50 -13.32
N ARG A 159 -12.93 -6.51 -13.95
CA ARG A 159 -13.62 -5.32 -14.43
C ARG A 159 -15.06 -5.28 -13.94
N SER A 160 -15.56 -4.09 -13.62
CA SER A 160 -16.95 -3.84 -13.23
C SER A 160 -17.48 -2.60 -13.93
N THR A 161 -18.67 -2.68 -14.54
CA THR A 161 -19.32 -1.56 -15.21
C THR A 161 -20.42 -0.90 -14.34
N ASP A 162 -20.61 -1.40 -13.11
CA ASP A 162 -21.58 -0.90 -12.16
C ASP A 162 -20.95 -0.31 -10.88
N GLY A 163 -19.70 0.10 -10.99
CA GLY A 163 -18.96 0.75 -9.91
C GLY A 163 -18.44 -0.21 -8.84
N GLY A 164 -18.25 -1.47 -9.17
CA GLY A 164 -17.74 -2.50 -8.26
C GLY A 164 -18.83 -3.26 -7.49
N LYS A 165 -20.10 -3.17 -7.87
CA LYS A 165 -21.17 -4.00 -7.29
C LYS A 165 -21.08 -5.44 -7.76
N THR A 166 -20.89 -5.63 -9.07
CA THR A 166 -20.68 -6.92 -9.69
C THR A 166 -19.44 -6.89 -10.57
N TRP A 167 -18.78 -8.01 -10.70
CA TRP A 167 -17.55 -8.13 -11.46
C TRP A 167 -17.79 -9.00 -12.68
N LEU A 168 -17.38 -8.52 -13.84
CA LEU A 168 -17.56 -9.22 -15.13
C LEU A 168 -16.63 -10.43 -15.29
N SER A 169 -15.69 -10.58 -14.38
CA SER A 169 -14.87 -11.77 -14.23
C SER A 169 -15.34 -12.53 -13.01
N GLY A 170 -15.50 -13.80 -13.10
CA GLY A 170 -15.84 -14.57 -11.95
C GLY A 170 -16.82 -15.71 -12.15
N ALA A 171 -17.29 -16.32 -11.06
CA ALA A 171 -18.28 -17.40 -11.10
C ALA A 171 -19.54 -17.00 -11.88
N HIS A 172 -19.80 -15.72 -11.96
CA HIS A 172 -20.84 -15.15 -12.83
C HIS A 172 -20.35 -14.84 -14.24
N ALA A 173 -19.06 -14.94 -14.49
CA ALA A 173 -18.44 -14.83 -15.82
C ALA A 173 -18.77 -16.01 -16.73
N LEU A 174 -19.56 -16.92 -16.27
CA LEU A 174 -20.22 -17.89 -17.17
C LEU A 174 -20.81 -17.24 -18.40
N GLN A 175 -20.66 -15.96 -18.48
CA GLN A 175 -21.49 -15.32 -19.43
C GLN A 175 -20.87 -14.35 -20.35
N SER A 176 -19.62 -14.12 -20.41
CA SER A 176 -19.07 -13.45 -21.55
C SER A 176 -17.74 -12.71 -21.40
N GLU A 177 -17.25 -12.45 -20.17
CA GLU A 177 -16.06 -11.62 -20.02
C GLU A 177 -15.09 -12.27 -19.00
N PRO A 178 -14.10 -13.04 -19.47
CA PRO A 178 -13.13 -13.67 -18.60
C PRO A 178 -12.25 -12.64 -17.88
N LEU A 179 -11.64 -13.06 -16.76
CA LEU A 179 -10.49 -12.37 -16.19
C LEU A 179 -9.46 -12.08 -17.27
N THR A 180 -8.96 -10.87 -17.33
CA THR A 180 -7.93 -10.53 -18.28
C THR A 180 -6.57 -10.82 -17.68
N LEU A 181 -5.78 -11.64 -18.37
CA LEU A 181 -4.39 -11.85 -18.01
C LEU A 181 -3.58 -10.61 -18.35
N VAL A 182 -3.00 -9.98 -17.33
CA VAL A 182 -2.04 -8.87 -17.49
C VAL A 182 -0.67 -9.42 -17.83
N SER A 183 -0.20 -10.41 -17.07
CA SER A 183 1.06 -11.11 -17.31
C SER A 183 1.08 -12.46 -16.62
N ALA A 184 1.83 -13.42 -17.17
CA ALA A 184 2.09 -14.72 -16.57
C ALA A 184 3.59 -14.89 -16.30
N PHE A 185 3.91 -15.57 -15.21
CA PHE A 185 5.26 -15.78 -14.72
C PHE A 185 5.50 -17.26 -14.49
N ASN A 186 6.70 -17.73 -14.82
CA ASN A 186 7.05 -19.14 -14.69
C ASN A 186 7.84 -19.40 -13.41
N GLY A 187 7.42 -20.40 -12.65
CA GLY A 187 8.16 -20.98 -11.54
C GLY A 187 7.97 -20.24 -10.21
N GLN A 188 8.42 -20.89 -9.14
CA GLN A 188 8.40 -20.38 -7.77
C GLN A 188 9.49 -19.34 -7.58
N GLY A 189 9.16 -18.07 -7.75
CA GLY A 189 10.12 -16.97 -7.82
C GLY A 189 10.85 -16.64 -6.52
N ILE A 190 10.30 -16.99 -5.38
CA ILE A 190 10.75 -16.43 -4.10
C ILE A 190 11.76 -17.31 -3.36
N SER A 191 11.95 -18.57 -3.72
CA SER A 191 12.89 -19.42 -3.00
C SER A 191 14.34 -19.11 -3.39
N LYS A 192 15.23 -19.00 -2.39
CA LYS A 192 16.66 -18.78 -2.60
C LYS A 192 17.24 -19.85 -3.56
N GLY A 193 17.82 -19.38 -4.67
CA GLY A 193 18.41 -20.25 -5.71
C GLY A 193 17.42 -20.73 -6.77
N SER A 194 16.15 -20.32 -6.73
CA SER A 194 15.20 -20.57 -7.81
C SER A 194 15.46 -19.65 -9.00
N ASN A 195 15.17 -20.12 -10.22
CA ASN A 195 15.12 -19.30 -11.43
C ASN A 195 13.69 -18.79 -11.72
N GLY A 196 12.78 -18.95 -10.76
CA GLY A 196 11.40 -18.56 -10.90
C GLY A 196 11.22 -17.05 -10.93
N GLN A 197 10.07 -16.64 -11.43
CA GLN A 197 9.66 -15.24 -11.53
C GLN A 197 8.45 -15.03 -10.63
N PHE A 198 8.39 -13.87 -9.98
CA PHE A 198 7.28 -13.49 -9.12
C PHE A 198 7.02 -11.98 -9.26
N PRO A 199 5.78 -11.55 -9.56
CA PRO A 199 5.41 -10.15 -9.45
C PRO A 199 5.19 -9.81 -7.98
N ASP A 200 5.52 -8.60 -7.60
CA ASP A 200 5.37 -8.09 -6.25
C ASP A 200 4.99 -6.61 -6.34
N HIS A 201 4.12 -6.17 -5.44
CA HIS A 201 3.79 -4.77 -5.27
C HIS A 201 3.25 -4.12 -6.54
N GLU A 202 2.19 -4.70 -7.10
CA GLU A 202 1.57 -4.14 -8.28
C GLU A 202 0.83 -2.84 -7.98
N ALA A 203 0.93 -1.92 -8.91
CA ALA A 203 0.17 -0.68 -8.88
C ALA A 203 -0.53 -0.43 -10.21
N MET A 204 -1.68 0.23 -10.15
CA MET A 204 -2.50 0.51 -11.31
C MET A 204 -2.91 1.98 -11.35
N SER A 205 -2.96 2.53 -12.56
CA SER A 205 -3.55 3.83 -12.84
C SER A 205 -4.29 3.79 -14.16
N VAL A 206 -5.33 4.61 -14.29
CA VAL A 206 -6.03 4.80 -15.57
C VAL A 206 -5.89 6.26 -15.97
N GLY A 207 -5.34 6.49 -17.15
CA GLY A 207 -5.21 7.83 -17.73
C GLY A 207 -6.58 8.43 -18.10
N ALA A 208 -6.62 9.75 -18.21
CA ALA A 208 -7.82 10.46 -18.67
C ALA A 208 -8.24 10.07 -20.11
N ASP A 209 -7.35 9.50 -20.88
CA ASP A 209 -7.59 8.94 -22.21
C ASP A 209 -8.11 7.48 -22.18
N GLY A 210 -8.29 6.89 -20.99
CA GLY A 210 -8.75 5.52 -20.78
C GLY A 210 -7.65 4.46 -20.86
N THR A 211 -6.39 4.83 -21.06
CA THR A 211 -5.27 3.87 -21.04
C THR A 211 -5.08 3.34 -19.62
N ILE A 212 -5.09 2.02 -19.47
CA ILE A 212 -4.83 1.33 -18.21
C ILE A 212 -3.36 0.98 -18.14
N TYR A 213 -2.73 1.28 -17.02
CA TYR A 213 -1.33 0.98 -16.73
C TYR A 213 -1.29 0.06 -15.51
N VAL A 214 -0.59 -1.07 -15.61
CA VAL A 214 -0.31 -1.96 -14.48
C VAL A 214 1.18 -2.20 -14.42
N THR A 215 1.79 -1.86 -13.29
CA THR A 215 3.24 -1.98 -13.04
C THR A 215 3.51 -2.87 -11.85
N TRP A 216 4.66 -3.54 -11.84
CA TRP A 216 5.09 -4.43 -10.76
C TRP A 216 6.61 -4.52 -10.69
N ALA A 217 7.15 -4.93 -9.55
CA ALA A 217 8.50 -5.42 -9.42
C ALA A 217 8.55 -6.91 -9.78
N GLN A 218 9.36 -7.31 -10.75
CA GLN A 218 9.46 -8.71 -11.14
C GLN A 218 10.70 -9.35 -10.55
N PHE A 219 10.53 -10.10 -9.47
CA PHE A 219 11.60 -10.86 -8.86
C PHE A 219 12.07 -12.01 -9.75
N HIS A 220 13.38 -12.21 -9.78
CA HIS A 220 14.03 -13.36 -10.40
C HIS A 220 14.79 -14.12 -9.30
N GLY A 221 14.15 -15.11 -8.68
CA GLY A 221 14.64 -15.74 -7.48
C GLY A 221 14.62 -14.80 -6.27
N PHE A 222 15.10 -15.28 -5.13
CA PHE A 222 15.25 -14.44 -3.93
C PHE A 222 16.53 -13.62 -4.01
N GLY A 223 16.44 -12.31 -4.21
CA GLY A 223 17.62 -11.44 -4.14
C GLY A 223 17.63 -10.27 -5.11
N SER A 224 18.75 -9.81 -5.49
CA SER A 224 19.14 -8.53 -6.06
C SER A 224 18.69 -8.24 -7.52
N ASN A 225 17.71 -8.92 -8.04
CA ASN A 225 17.24 -8.71 -9.42
C ASN A 225 15.71 -8.70 -9.48
N SER A 226 15.14 -7.53 -9.30
CA SER A 226 13.70 -7.28 -9.34
C SER A 226 13.42 -6.00 -10.14
N PRO A 227 13.69 -6.01 -11.48
CA PRO A 227 13.40 -4.85 -12.30
C PRO A 227 11.91 -4.54 -12.32
N ILE A 228 11.58 -3.25 -12.51
CA ILE A 228 10.21 -2.79 -12.69
C ILE A 228 9.77 -3.05 -14.12
N TRP A 229 8.59 -3.65 -14.25
CA TRP A 229 7.89 -3.91 -15.50
C TRP A 229 6.52 -3.26 -15.51
N ILE A 230 5.98 -3.10 -16.71
CA ILE A 230 4.65 -2.53 -16.93
C ILE A 230 3.98 -3.17 -18.15
N SER A 231 2.68 -3.36 -18.06
CA SER A 231 1.81 -3.65 -19.19
C SER A 231 0.71 -2.61 -19.28
N THR A 232 0.21 -2.37 -20.48
CA THR A 232 -0.84 -1.38 -20.73
C THR A 232 -1.99 -1.96 -21.54
N SER A 233 -3.19 -1.42 -21.32
CA SER A 233 -4.37 -1.73 -22.11
C SER A 233 -4.98 -0.44 -22.64
N SER A 234 -5.36 -0.45 -23.92
CA SER A 234 -6.07 0.64 -24.59
C SER A 234 -7.49 0.25 -25.03
N ASP A 235 -7.96 -0.93 -24.63
CA ASP A 235 -9.25 -1.50 -25.02
C ASP A 235 -10.19 -1.73 -23.84
N GLY A 236 -9.98 -0.98 -22.74
CA GLY A 236 -10.79 -1.08 -21.53
C GLY A 236 -10.51 -2.34 -20.72
N GLY A 237 -9.26 -2.82 -20.73
CA GLY A 237 -8.84 -3.97 -19.94
C GLY A 237 -9.20 -5.32 -20.56
N ARG A 238 -9.54 -5.39 -21.84
CA ARG A 238 -9.84 -6.64 -22.54
C ARG A 238 -8.60 -7.38 -22.96
N SER A 239 -7.53 -6.64 -23.26
CA SER A 239 -6.21 -7.20 -23.52
C SER A 239 -5.11 -6.28 -23.02
N PHE A 240 -3.93 -6.84 -22.80
CA PHE A 240 -2.75 -6.10 -22.35
C PHE A 240 -1.58 -6.26 -23.33
N SER A 241 -0.76 -5.22 -23.43
CA SER A 241 0.50 -5.26 -24.16
C SER A 241 1.44 -6.31 -23.57
N ARG A 242 2.43 -6.73 -24.34
CA ARG A 242 3.57 -7.44 -23.76
C ARG A 242 4.25 -6.53 -22.72
N PRO A 243 4.70 -7.10 -21.58
CA PRO A 243 5.40 -6.33 -20.56
C PRO A 243 6.61 -5.59 -21.13
N VAL A 244 6.75 -4.33 -20.74
CA VAL A 244 7.89 -3.48 -21.05
C VAL A 244 8.68 -3.22 -19.78
N LYS A 245 10.01 -3.33 -19.86
CA LYS A 245 10.88 -3.07 -18.73
C LYS A 245 11.07 -1.56 -18.56
N VAL A 246 10.76 -1.05 -17.36
CA VAL A 246 10.90 0.37 -17.01
C VAL A 246 12.28 0.67 -16.43
N SER A 247 12.74 -0.13 -15.48
CA SER A 247 14.08 0.04 -14.93
C SER A 247 15.16 -0.47 -15.87
N SER A 248 16.32 0.16 -15.88
CA SER A 248 17.39 -0.15 -16.83
C SER A 248 18.79 0.03 -16.24
N GLY A 249 19.79 -0.49 -16.91
CA GLY A 249 21.18 -0.37 -16.50
C GLY A 249 21.49 -1.12 -15.19
N ASN A 250 22.09 -0.43 -14.25
CA ASN A 250 22.42 -0.97 -12.91
C ASN A 250 21.28 -0.81 -11.90
N VAL A 251 20.18 -0.16 -12.28
CA VAL A 251 18.97 0.01 -11.47
C VAL A 251 18.10 -1.21 -11.70
N ARG A 252 18.14 -2.19 -10.80
CA ARG A 252 17.51 -3.50 -11.01
C ARG A 252 17.15 -4.28 -9.74
N ALA A 253 17.50 -3.74 -8.56
CA ALA A 253 17.05 -4.27 -7.27
C ALA A 253 15.92 -3.37 -6.77
N ASP A 254 14.87 -3.26 -7.59
CA ASP A 254 13.84 -2.24 -7.51
C ASP A 254 12.58 -2.82 -6.87
N GLN A 255 11.81 -1.96 -6.22
CA GLN A 255 10.51 -2.30 -5.64
C GLN A 255 9.59 -1.08 -5.60
N ASP A 256 8.37 -1.28 -5.11
CA ASP A 256 7.40 -0.23 -4.78
C ASP A 256 7.10 0.71 -5.93
N ALA A 257 6.95 0.13 -7.11
CA ALA A 257 6.59 0.89 -8.28
C ALA A 257 5.19 1.48 -8.14
N ARG A 258 5.10 2.79 -8.30
CA ARG A 258 3.83 3.53 -8.33
C ARG A 258 3.71 4.25 -9.66
N ILE A 259 2.50 4.30 -10.20
CA ILE A 259 2.23 4.94 -11.48
C ILE A 259 1.21 6.06 -11.35
N VAL A 260 1.52 7.20 -11.93
CA VAL A 260 0.60 8.33 -12.07
C VAL A 260 0.66 8.88 -13.51
N THR A 261 -0.42 9.50 -13.94
CA THR A 261 -0.53 10.15 -15.25
C THR A 261 -0.70 11.65 -15.10
N ASN A 262 -0.33 12.39 -16.14
CA ASN A 262 -0.67 13.80 -16.23
C ASN A 262 -2.19 14.01 -16.43
N GLY A 263 -2.64 15.26 -16.42
CA GLY A 263 -4.06 15.59 -16.42
C GLY A 263 -4.84 15.13 -17.66
N ASP A 264 -4.21 14.99 -18.81
CA ASP A 264 -4.83 14.50 -20.05
C ASP A 264 -4.58 13.00 -20.32
N GLY A 265 -3.80 12.32 -19.45
CA GLY A 265 -3.49 10.90 -19.58
C GLY A 265 -2.44 10.55 -20.63
N THR A 266 -1.85 11.54 -21.33
CA THR A 266 -0.91 11.28 -22.44
C THR A 266 0.51 10.99 -21.96
N VAL A 267 0.84 11.36 -20.72
CA VAL A 267 2.15 11.14 -20.10
C VAL A 267 1.99 10.36 -18.82
N ALA A 268 2.75 9.27 -18.72
CA ALA A 268 2.80 8.44 -17.52
C ALA A 268 4.17 8.55 -16.84
N TYR A 269 4.17 8.45 -15.51
CA TYR A 269 5.35 8.47 -14.67
C TYR A 269 5.32 7.25 -13.76
N VAL A 270 6.34 6.40 -13.82
CA VAL A 270 6.57 5.34 -12.86
C VAL A 270 7.65 5.80 -11.90
N VAL A 271 7.30 5.83 -10.62
CA VAL A 271 8.21 6.15 -9.52
C VAL A 271 8.45 4.87 -8.74
N PHE A 272 9.69 4.57 -8.41
CA PHE A 272 10.08 3.34 -7.74
C PHE A 272 11.35 3.55 -6.93
N ASP A 273 11.67 2.61 -6.09
CA ASP A 273 12.89 2.61 -5.32
C ASP A 273 13.87 1.51 -5.73
N ASN A 274 15.10 1.64 -5.29
CA ASN A 274 16.16 0.65 -5.41
C ASN A 274 16.69 0.31 -4.01
N SER A 275 15.89 -0.41 -3.23
CA SER A 275 16.13 -0.58 -1.78
C SER A 275 16.28 -2.02 -1.32
N ILE A 276 15.92 -3.01 -2.11
CA ILE A 276 15.85 -4.42 -1.70
C ILE A 276 17.14 -4.92 -1.01
N GLN A 277 18.25 -4.30 -1.27
CA GLN A 277 19.50 -4.72 -0.65
C GLN A 277 19.83 -4.03 0.66
N GLY A 278 19.01 -3.08 1.14
CA GLY A 278 19.18 -2.40 2.43
C GLY A 278 20.57 -1.77 2.62
N GLY A 279 21.23 -1.44 1.52
CA GLY A 279 22.62 -1.04 1.50
C GLY A 279 22.80 0.48 1.32
N LYS A 280 24.01 0.92 1.57
CA LYS A 280 24.43 2.28 1.21
C LYS A 280 24.21 2.50 -0.28
N GLY A 281 23.44 3.54 -0.62
CA GLY A 281 23.16 3.92 -2.00
C GLY A 281 21.76 3.57 -2.48
N SER A 282 20.84 3.15 -1.60
CA SER A 282 19.42 3.06 -1.91
C SER A 282 18.90 4.43 -2.35
N ALA A 283 18.16 4.47 -3.44
CA ALA A 283 17.69 5.69 -4.06
C ALA A 283 16.32 5.50 -4.69
N MET A 284 15.65 6.62 -4.95
CA MET A 284 14.37 6.67 -5.65
C MET A 284 14.57 7.19 -7.06
N TYR A 285 13.81 6.60 -7.96
CA TYR A 285 13.90 6.86 -9.38
C TYR A 285 12.53 7.18 -9.97
N VAL A 286 12.55 7.90 -11.07
CA VAL A 286 11.39 8.13 -11.92
C VAL A 286 11.74 7.83 -13.37
N SER A 287 10.83 7.15 -14.05
CA SER A 287 10.85 6.99 -15.52
C SER A 287 9.57 7.59 -16.10
N LYS A 288 9.66 8.11 -17.31
CA LYS A 288 8.58 8.80 -18.01
C LYS A 288 8.30 8.13 -19.34
N SER A 289 7.02 7.96 -19.66
CA SER A 289 6.52 7.59 -20.99
C SER A 289 5.68 8.73 -21.57
N THR A 290 5.82 8.99 -22.87
CA THR A 290 5.02 9.96 -23.63
C THR A 290 4.25 9.29 -24.78
N ASP A 291 4.23 7.97 -24.80
CA ASP A 291 3.62 7.13 -25.85
C ASP A 291 2.72 6.04 -25.25
N ARG A 292 2.03 6.36 -24.16
CA ARG A 292 1.09 5.45 -23.46
C ARG A 292 1.75 4.16 -22.96
N GLY A 293 2.98 4.26 -22.48
CA GLY A 293 3.71 3.13 -21.89
C GLY A 293 4.41 2.22 -22.90
N ALA A 294 4.40 2.54 -24.19
CA ALA A 294 5.09 1.75 -25.20
C ALA A 294 6.62 1.82 -25.05
N THR A 295 7.13 2.99 -24.66
CA THR A 295 8.55 3.19 -24.33
C THR A 295 8.73 4.05 -23.08
N TRP A 296 9.86 3.88 -22.40
CA TRP A 296 10.18 4.56 -21.13
C TRP A 296 11.56 5.21 -21.20
N SER A 297 11.67 6.39 -20.61
CA SER A 297 12.97 7.04 -20.42
C SER A 297 13.87 6.20 -19.51
N ALA A 298 15.19 6.39 -19.61
CA ALA A 298 16.09 5.89 -18.59
C ALA A 298 15.66 6.42 -17.20
N PRO A 299 15.81 5.61 -16.13
CA PRO A 299 15.50 6.04 -14.77
C PRO A 299 16.32 7.26 -14.36
N ILE A 300 15.65 8.28 -13.85
CA ILE A 300 16.25 9.49 -13.30
C ILE A 300 16.21 9.39 -11.78
N GLN A 301 17.37 9.37 -11.14
CA GLN A 301 17.47 9.42 -9.68
C GLN A 301 17.05 10.81 -9.18
N PHE A 302 16.13 10.86 -8.20
CA PHE A 302 15.67 12.13 -7.65
C PHE A 302 15.87 12.28 -6.15
N ALA A 303 16.01 11.17 -5.42
CA ALA A 303 16.29 11.20 -3.99
C ALA A 303 17.21 10.03 -3.61
N VAL A 304 17.92 10.21 -2.51
CA VAL A 304 18.71 9.18 -1.84
C VAL A 304 18.27 9.15 -0.39
N TRP A 305 18.06 7.96 0.15
CA TRP A 305 17.79 7.83 1.58
C TRP A 305 19.04 8.02 2.41
N THR A 306 18.86 8.68 3.54
CA THR A 306 19.89 8.72 4.59
C THR A 306 19.92 7.40 5.34
N ASN A 307 18.73 6.96 5.81
CA ASN A 307 18.49 5.65 6.38
C ASN A 307 17.06 5.23 6.05
N PRO A 308 16.87 4.20 5.23
CA PRO A 308 15.52 3.72 4.92
C PRO A 308 14.85 3.17 6.18
N VAL A 309 13.55 3.45 6.27
CA VAL A 309 12.71 2.96 7.34
C VAL A 309 12.22 1.58 6.98
N CYS A 310 12.62 0.57 7.68
CA CYS A 310 12.22 -0.84 7.58
C CYS A 310 12.00 -1.40 6.16
N LEU A 311 12.84 -2.30 5.73
CA LEU A 311 12.66 -3.00 4.45
C LEU A 311 12.27 -4.47 4.64
N PHE A 312 12.93 -5.18 5.55
CA PHE A 312 12.62 -6.57 5.93
C PHE A 312 13.14 -6.85 7.33
N PRO A 313 12.56 -7.80 8.08
CA PRO A 313 13.19 -8.27 9.30
C PRO A 313 14.66 -8.67 9.05
N PRO A 314 15.63 -8.24 9.88
CA PRO A 314 15.47 -7.57 11.18
C PRO A 314 15.40 -6.04 11.14
N TYR A 315 15.16 -5.43 10.02
CA TYR A 315 15.28 -3.98 9.78
C TYR A 315 14.03 -3.18 10.10
N CYS A 316 13.08 -3.73 10.81
CA CYS A 316 11.82 -3.09 11.13
C CYS A 316 11.90 -2.20 12.36
N PHE A 317 10.93 -1.29 12.49
CA PHE A 317 10.80 -0.45 13.66
C PHE A 317 10.75 -1.28 14.95
N ASN A 318 11.55 -0.87 15.91
CA ASN A 318 11.39 -1.34 17.28
C ASN A 318 10.22 -0.59 17.91
N ILE A 319 9.28 -1.32 18.45
CA ILE A 319 8.22 -0.82 19.31
C ILE A 319 8.35 -1.47 20.69
N SER A 320 7.83 -0.86 21.73
CA SER A 320 8.03 -1.31 23.12
C SER A 320 7.63 -2.77 23.38
N GLY A 321 6.81 -3.37 22.55
CA GLY A 321 6.39 -4.78 22.66
C GLY A 321 7.15 -5.75 21.75
N GLY A 322 7.98 -5.28 20.83
CA GLY A 322 8.65 -6.14 19.86
C GLY A 322 9.02 -5.42 18.57
N GLN A 323 9.11 -6.17 17.51
CA GLN A 323 9.33 -5.65 16.15
C GLN A 323 8.10 -5.95 15.29
N PHE A 324 7.82 -5.09 14.34
CA PHE A 324 6.81 -5.34 13.33
C PHE A 324 7.34 -4.96 11.94
N ARG A 325 6.82 -5.60 10.90
CA ARG A 325 6.97 -5.18 9.53
C ARG A 325 5.82 -4.24 9.16
N GLY A 326 6.13 -3.12 8.59
CA GLY A 326 5.18 -2.17 8.03
C GLY A 326 5.76 -1.55 6.78
N PRO A 327 4.99 -0.67 6.13
CA PRO A 327 5.48 0.04 4.97
C PRO A 327 6.78 0.76 5.27
N GLY A 328 7.74 0.57 4.38
CA GLY A 328 9.05 1.18 4.47
C GLY A 328 9.07 2.64 4.02
N SER A 329 10.18 3.02 3.43
CA SER A 329 10.40 4.37 2.88
C SER A 329 9.82 4.56 1.47
N TYR A 330 8.82 3.82 1.08
CA TYR A 330 8.29 3.73 -0.27
C TYR A 330 7.86 5.08 -0.84
N PRO A 331 8.14 5.35 -2.14
CA PRO A 331 7.76 6.60 -2.77
C PRO A 331 6.26 6.63 -3.07
N ALA A 332 5.57 7.68 -2.64
CA ALA A 332 4.17 7.95 -2.96
C ALA A 332 4.09 9.16 -3.92
N PRO A 333 3.91 8.93 -5.22
CA PRO A 333 3.81 10.01 -6.20
C PRO A 333 2.39 10.54 -6.32
N ALA A 334 2.27 11.83 -6.65
CA ALA A 334 1.05 12.45 -7.15
C ALA A 334 1.37 13.48 -8.23
N PHE A 335 0.59 13.47 -9.30
CA PHE A 335 0.67 14.51 -10.32
C PHE A 335 -0.31 15.63 -10.01
N ASN A 336 0.21 16.83 -9.80
CA ASN A 336 -0.61 18.01 -9.53
C ASN A 336 -0.90 18.75 -10.84
N VAL A 337 -2.13 18.62 -11.32
CA VAL A 337 -2.57 19.23 -12.60
C VAL A 337 -2.59 20.76 -12.54
N ALA A 338 -2.81 21.36 -11.37
CA ALA A 338 -2.94 22.81 -11.24
C ALA A 338 -1.63 23.55 -11.49
N ASN A 339 -0.48 22.92 -11.16
CA ASN A 339 0.83 23.54 -11.39
C ASN A 339 1.77 22.71 -12.28
N ASN A 340 1.24 21.64 -12.88
CA ASN A 340 1.95 20.75 -13.81
C ASN A 340 3.27 20.20 -13.21
N ARG A 341 3.18 19.65 -12.00
CA ARG A 341 4.33 19.10 -11.28
C ARG A 341 4.06 17.69 -10.77
N LEU A 342 5.10 16.88 -10.81
CA LEU A 342 5.16 15.60 -10.11
C LEU A 342 5.68 15.84 -8.70
N TYR A 343 4.93 15.42 -7.70
CA TYR A 343 5.30 15.40 -6.29
C TYR A 343 5.54 13.96 -5.85
N VAL A 344 6.49 13.78 -4.94
CA VAL A 344 6.73 12.47 -4.30
C VAL A 344 6.92 12.68 -2.81
N ALA A 345 6.11 12.01 -2.00
CA ALA A 345 6.28 11.90 -0.56
C ALA A 345 6.95 10.55 -0.22
N TYR A 346 7.76 10.52 0.83
CA TYR A 346 8.44 9.32 1.29
C TYR A 346 8.91 9.45 2.74
N ALA A 347 9.13 8.33 3.41
CA ALA A 347 9.71 8.31 4.75
C ALA A 347 11.23 8.18 4.68
N ASP A 348 11.95 8.85 5.59
CA ASP A 348 13.39 8.68 5.78
C ASP A 348 13.75 9.02 7.23
N ILE A 349 14.77 8.37 7.78
CA ILE A 349 15.31 8.71 9.10
C ILE A 349 16.25 9.91 8.93
N ASP A 350 15.87 11.02 9.53
CA ASP A 350 16.62 12.28 9.45
C ASP A 350 17.87 12.26 10.35
N VAL A 351 18.68 13.29 10.27
CA VAL A 351 19.94 13.44 11.01
C VAL A 351 19.78 13.38 12.53
N ASP A 352 18.59 13.67 13.04
CA ASP A 352 18.24 13.58 14.46
C ASP A 352 17.82 12.17 14.92
N GLY A 353 17.86 11.20 14.01
CA GLY A 353 17.49 9.81 14.26
C GLY A 353 15.97 9.55 14.28
N VAL A 354 15.16 10.53 13.88
CA VAL A 354 13.69 10.41 13.82
C VAL A 354 13.25 10.18 12.38
N ALA A 355 12.39 9.21 12.17
CA ALA A 355 11.76 8.98 10.88
C ALA A 355 10.71 10.07 10.61
N LYS A 356 10.84 10.74 9.45
CA LYS A 356 9.98 11.85 9.02
C LYS A 356 9.41 11.58 7.64
N ILE A 357 8.29 12.21 7.33
CA ILE A 357 7.77 12.23 5.97
C ILE A 357 8.33 13.47 5.26
N PHE A 358 9.00 13.22 4.16
CA PHE A 358 9.54 14.24 3.28
C PHE A 358 8.71 14.34 2.01
N ILE A 359 8.76 15.49 1.37
CA ILE A 359 8.21 15.73 0.04
C ILE A 359 9.24 16.46 -0.83
N THR A 360 9.26 16.11 -2.10
CA THR A 360 10.01 16.79 -3.15
C THR A 360 9.15 16.86 -4.42
N SER A 361 9.50 17.71 -5.36
CA SER A 361 8.76 17.82 -6.61
C SER A 361 9.62 18.29 -7.78
N ALA A 362 9.21 17.92 -8.98
CA ALA A 362 9.81 18.40 -10.23
C ALA A 362 8.73 18.89 -11.20
N SER A 363 9.10 19.81 -12.10
CA SER A 363 8.25 20.15 -13.23
C SER A 363 8.09 18.94 -14.15
N ALA A 364 6.89 18.71 -14.66
CA ALA A 364 6.63 17.68 -15.67
C ALA A 364 7.46 17.84 -16.95
N SER A 365 7.94 19.07 -17.22
CA SER A 365 8.80 19.38 -18.37
C SER A 365 10.26 19.01 -18.15
N ASP A 366 10.74 18.93 -16.90
CA ASP A 366 12.14 18.66 -16.56
C ASP A 366 12.27 17.87 -15.25
N LEU A 367 12.30 16.55 -15.37
CA LEU A 367 12.47 15.64 -14.23
C LEU A 367 13.92 15.52 -13.75
N THR A 368 14.85 16.26 -14.34
CA THR A 368 16.24 16.29 -13.86
C THR A 368 16.45 17.33 -12.76
N LYS A 369 15.45 18.19 -12.51
CA LYS A 369 15.49 19.28 -11.52
C LYS A 369 14.41 19.13 -10.47
N TRP A 370 14.78 18.52 -9.36
CA TRP A 370 13.92 18.35 -8.20
C TRP A 370 14.15 19.44 -7.16
N SER A 371 13.08 19.81 -6.46
CA SER A 371 13.20 20.71 -5.31
C SER A 371 14.00 20.06 -4.18
N SER A 372 14.59 20.86 -3.30
CA SER A 372 15.06 20.35 -2.02
C SER A 372 13.90 19.68 -1.28
N ARG A 373 14.18 18.55 -0.59
CA ARG A 373 13.18 17.88 0.24
C ARG A 373 12.76 18.78 1.41
N SER A 374 11.49 18.78 1.76
CA SER A 374 10.96 19.45 2.94
C SER A 374 10.14 18.48 3.78
N VAL A 375 10.05 18.72 5.10
CA VAL A 375 9.32 17.85 6.01
C VAL A 375 7.83 18.21 6.00
N ILE A 376 6.98 17.20 5.86
CA ILE A 376 5.53 17.34 5.96
C ILE A 376 5.13 17.41 7.43
N ALA A 377 4.38 18.45 7.82
CA ALA A 377 3.76 18.58 9.14
C ALA A 377 4.74 18.23 10.30
N ALA A 378 5.89 18.91 10.33
CA ALA A 378 6.97 18.60 11.26
C ALA A 378 6.50 18.55 12.72
N VAL A 379 6.98 17.53 13.45
CA VAL A 379 6.81 17.37 14.89
C VAL A 379 8.17 17.16 15.54
N PRO A 380 8.35 17.54 16.81
CA PRO A 380 9.66 17.44 17.46
C PRO A 380 10.07 16.00 17.81
N ARG A 381 9.14 15.06 17.88
CA ARG A 381 9.38 13.67 18.29
C ARG A 381 8.37 12.72 17.64
N GLY A 382 8.76 11.45 17.55
CA GLY A 382 7.92 10.37 17.06
C GLY A 382 8.14 10.05 15.59
N ASP A 383 8.33 8.78 15.32
CA ASP A 383 8.57 8.28 13.97
C ASP A 383 7.31 8.32 13.12
N ARG A 384 7.47 8.64 11.85
CA ARG A 384 6.43 8.68 10.83
C ARG A 384 6.86 7.88 9.61
N PHE A 385 5.94 7.11 9.06
CA PHE A 385 6.23 6.21 7.95
C PHE A 385 4.98 5.92 7.12
N ALA A 386 5.12 5.21 5.99
CA ALA A 386 4.04 4.82 5.10
C ALA A 386 3.21 6.00 4.59
N ALA A 387 3.87 6.94 3.95
CA ALA A 387 3.17 8.07 3.34
C ALA A 387 2.42 7.65 2.09
N GLU A 388 1.17 8.09 1.99
CA GLU A 388 0.39 8.07 0.74
C GLU A 388 0.03 9.50 0.37
N LEU A 389 0.27 9.88 -0.88
CA LEU A 389 0.12 11.24 -1.38
C LEU A 389 -0.96 11.32 -2.46
N GLY A 390 -1.84 12.27 -2.33
CA GLY A 390 -2.81 12.63 -3.36
C GLY A 390 -2.73 14.11 -3.73
N ALA A 391 -3.12 14.43 -4.96
CA ALA A 391 -3.26 15.81 -5.42
C ALA A 391 -4.71 16.04 -5.87
N ALA A 392 -5.38 16.99 -5.24
CA ALA A 392 -6.75 17.35 -5.60
C ALA A 392 -6.78 18.19 -6.89
N PRO A 393 -7.90 18.17 -7.64
CA PRO A 393 -8.04 18.95 -8.88
C PRO A 393 -7.80 20.46 -8.72
N ASN A 394 -8.03 20.99 -7.52
CA ASN A 394 -7.78 22.40 -7.18
C ASN A 394 -6.34 22.70 -6.77
N GLY A 395 -5.43 21.73 -6.86
CA GLY A 395 -4.01 21.89 -6.56
C GLY A 395 -3.62 21.58 -5.11
N ARG A 396 -4.59 21.30 -4.21
CA ARG A 396 -4.30 20.88 -2.83
C ARG A 396 -3.55 19.56 -2.83
N LEU A 397 -2.59 19.43 -1.94
CA LEU A 397 -1.88 18.18 -1.65
C LEU A 397 -2.40 17.60 -0.35
N ASP A 398 -2.65 16.29 -0.35
CA ASP A 398 -3.16 15.54 0.79
C ASP A 398 -2.23 14.36 1.06
N VAL A 399 -1.84 14.15 2.31
CA VAL A 399 -0.94 13.06 2.71
C VAL A 399 -1.51 12.35 3.93
N ALA A 400 -1.58 11.02 3.87
CA ALA A 400 -1.85 10.17 5.01
C ALA A 400 -0.60 9.38 5.37
N PHE A 401 -0.32 9.20 6.65
CA PHE A 401 0.85 8.44 7.09
C PHE A 401 0.65 7.89 8.51
N TYR A 402 1.33 6.82 8.82
CA TYR A 402 1.41 6.33 10.19
C TYR A 402 2.29 7.25 11.04
N ASP A 403 1.83 7.51 12.27
CA ASP A 403 2.40 8.50 13.16
C ASP A 403 2.50 7.96 14.59
N ARG A 404 3.71 7.92 15.13
CA ARG A 404 4.01 7.46 16.49
C ARG A 404 4.22 8.62 17.48
N SER A 405 4.07 9.87 17.01
CA SER A 405 4.34 11.05 17.83
C SER A 405 3.36 11.23 18.99
N TYR A 406 2.13 10.75 18.85
CA TYR A 406 1.08 10.88 19.88
C TYR A 406 1.35 10.06 21.14
N SER A 407 2.18 9.04 21.04
CA SER A 407 2.48 8.10 22.14
C SER A 407 3.97 8.04 22.51
N GLY A 408 4.80 8.91 21.94
CA GLY A 408 6.26 8.87 22.14
C GLY A 408 6.88 7.57 21.64
N ASN A 409 6.46 7.11 20.48
CA ASN A 409 6.88 5.86 19.82
C ASN A 409 6.32 4.55 20.46
N ALA A 410 5.37 4.64 21.38
CA ALA A 410 4.79 3.44 21.97
C ALA A 410 3.71 2.78 21.09
N LEU A 411 2.92 3.58 20.37
CA LEU A 411 1.80 3.13 19.55
C LEU A 411 1.86 3.76 18.16
N VAL A 412 1.10 3.21 17.23
CA VAL A 412 0.93 3.71 15.87
C VAL A 412 -0.48 4.27 15.71
N ASP A 413 -0.56 5.47 15.16
CA ASP A 413 -1.77 6.20 14.78
C ASP A 413 -1.74 6.50 13.28
N LEU A 414 -2.84 7.00 12.74
CA LEU A 414 -2.87 7.62 11.41
C LEU A 414 -3.02 9.13 11.54
N THR A 415 -2.20 9.87 10.80
CA THR A 415 -2.28 11.33 10.64
C THR A 415 -2.58 11.66 9.19
N TYR A 416 -3.45 12.64 9.01
CA TYR A 416 -3.69 13.31 7.74
C TYR A 416 -3.05 14.70 7.78
N ALA A 417 -2.36 15.07 6.70
CA ALA A 417 -1.82 16.41 6.50
C ALA A 417 -2.25 16.96 5.13
N THR A 418 -2.47 18.26 5.06
CA THR A 418 -2.90 18.93 3.83
C THR A 418 -2.16 20.25 3.63
N SER A 419 -1.94 20.60 2.36
CA SER A 419 -1.32 21.86 1.92
C SER A 419 -2.13 22.44 0.77
N THR A 420 -2.47 23.71 0.87
CA THR A 420 -3.17 24.48 -0.17
C THR A 420 -2.24 25.41 -0.96
N ASP A 421 -0.95 25.40 -0.64
CA ASP A 421 0.10 26.25 -1.22
C ASP A 421 1.24 25.41 -1.87
N PHE A 422 0.84 24.26 -2.46
CA PHE A 422 1.74 23.39 -3.19
C PHE A 422 2.88 22.78 -2.36
N GLY A 423 2.62 22.53 -1.08
CA GLY A 423 3.57 21.89 -0.16
C GLY A 423 4.48 22.87 0.59
N ALA A 424 4.26 24.19 0.48
CA ALA A 424 5.05 25.19 1.21
C ALA A 424 4.71 25.18 2.71
N THR A 425 3.42 25.06 3.06
CA THR A 425 2.96 24.92 4.44
C THR A 425 1.97 23.76 4.59
N TRP A 426 1.88 23.22 5.80
CA TRP A 426 1.06 22.06 6.10
C TRP A 426 0.24 22.26 7.36
N THR A 427 -1.02 21.81 7.30
CA THR A 427 -1.85 21.62 8.48
C THR A 427 -2.15 20.13 8.63
N SER A 428 -2.34 19.63 9.85
CA SER A 428 -2.55 18.21 10.06
C SER A 428 -3.57 17.93 11.16
N ALA A 429 -4.17 16.75 11.11
CA ALA A 429 -5.06 16.21 12.12
C ALA A 429 -4.80 14.73 12.35
N ARG A 430 -4.93 14.28 13.61
CA ARG A 430 -4.98 12.87 13.96
C ARG A 430 -6.28 12.26 13.44
N VAL A 431 -6.17 11.15 12.69
CA VAL A 431 -7.33 10.45 12.11
C VAL A 431 -7.88 9.40 13.07
N THR A 432 -7.00 8.59 13.65
CA THR A 432 -7.35 7.56 14.62
C THR A 432 -7.75 8.16 15.97
N ARG A 433 -8.69 7.54 16.65
CA ARG A 433 -9.08 7.95 18.02
C ARG A 433 -8.08 7.49 19.06
N SER A 434 -7.46 6.33 18.83
CA SER A 434 -6.42 5.75 19.67
C SER A 434 -5.40 5.03 18.79
N GLY A 435 -4.15 5.04 19.22
CA GLY A 435 -3.11 4.24 18.60
C GLY A 435 -3.22 2.76 18.98
N PHE A 436 -2.50 1.93 18.24
CA PHE A 436 -2.37 0.49 18.51
C PHE A 436 -0.91 0.06 18.49
N ASP A 437 -0.60 -1.03 19.13
CA ASP A 437 0.71 -1.68 19.09
C ASP A 437 0.72 -2.71 17.93
N PRO A 438 1.34 -2.41 16.80
CA PRO A 438 1.33 -3.33 15.65
C PRO A 438 2.12 -4.61 15.90
N SER A 439 2.96 -4.71 16.93
CA SER A 439 3.65 -5.95 17.29
C SER A 439 2.72 -7.01 17.88
N ALA A 440 1.53 -6.60 18.34
CA ALA A 440 0.48 -7.47 18.86
C ALA A 440 -0.49 -7.95 17.77
N TYR A 441 -0.37 -7.45 16.56
CA TYR A 441 -1.25 -7.75 15.42
C TYR A 441 -0.42 -8.22 14.23
N GLY A 442 -1.02 -8.99 13.34
CA GLY A 442 -0.30 -9.47 12.18
C GLY A 442 -1.09 -10.47 11.35
N VAL A 443 -0.40 -11.08 10.43
CA VAL A 443 -0.93 -12.11 9.54
C VAL A 443 -0.58 -13.50 10.07
N PRO A 444 -1.35 -14.54 9.74
CA PRO A 444 -1.04 -15.91 10.10
C PRO A 444 0.37 -16.32 9.63
N ASP A 445 1.12 -17.00 10.49
CA ASP A 445 2.43 -17.55 10.16
C ASP A 445 2.64 -18.87 10.92
N GLY A 446 2.32 -19.99 10.27
CA GLY A 446 2.30 -21.30 10.88
C GLY A 446 1.33 -21.37 12.06
N ALA A 447 1.86 -21.70 13.26
CA ALA A 447 1.06 -21.75 14.50
C ALA A 447 0.97 -20.38 15.23
N GLY A 448 1.54 -19.33 14.68
CA GLY A 448 1.63 -18.00 15.28
C GLY A 448 1.15 -16.89 14.37
N ILE A 449 1.61 -15.68 14.68
CA ILE A 449 1.42 -14.52 13.85
C ILE A 449 2.78 -13.91 13.49
N ARG A 450 2.84 -13.36 12.29
CA ARG A 450 3.91 -12.45 11.86
C ARG A 450 3.38 -11.02 11.99
N PRO A 451 3.96 -10.17 12.85
CA PRO A 451 3.57 -8.78 12.97
C PRO A 451 3.84 -8.03 11.67
N PHE A 452 2.80 -7.88 10.84
CA PHE A 452 2.88 -7.28 9.52
C PHE A 452 1.59 -6.53 9.20
N ILE A 453 1.67 -5.20 9.10
CA ILE A 453 0.53 -4.32 8.85
C ILE A 453 0.35 -3.96 7.36
N GLY A 454 1.06 -4.63 6.46
CA GLY A 454 1.05 -4.36 5.02
C GLY A 454 2.13 -3.38 4.57
N ASP A 455 2.30 -3.27 3.27
CA ASP A 455 3.33 -2.45 2.63
C ASP A 455 2.78 -1.12 2.10
N TYR A 456 1.45 -0.94 1.98
CA TYR A 456 0.84 0.31 1.52
C TYR A 456 -0.57 0.53 2.08
N ASN A 457 -1.00 1.78 2.03
CA ASN A 457 -2.33 2.28 2.33
C ASN A 457 -2.94 2.94 1.09
N GLY A 458 -4.08 3.60 1.22
CA GLY A 458 -4.72 4.29 0.11
C GLY A 458 -5.12 5.73 0.45
N ILE A 459 -5.02 6.62 -0.54
CA ILE A 459 -5.55 7.98 -0.45
C ILE A 459 -6.18 8.40 -1.79
N VAL A 460 -7.28 9.11 -1.71
CA VAL A 460 -7.87 9.83 -2.85
C VAL A 460 -8.13 11.27 -2.46
N SER A 461 -7.80 12.20 -3.36
CA SER A 461 -7.96 13.64 -3.15
C SER A 461 -9.07 14.17 -4.05
N LEU A 462 -10.09 14.74 -3.44
CA LEU A 462 -11.22 15.39 -4.09
C LEU A 462 -11.18 16.88 -3.83
N SER A 463 -11.87 17.69 -4.64
CA SER A 463 -11.96 19.13 -4.39
C SER A 463 -12.53 19.47 -2.99
N SER A 464 -13.42 18.61 -2.47
CA SER A 464 -14.08 18.79 -1.17
C SER A 464 -13.31 18.23 0.04
N GLY A 465 -12.26 17.46 -0.16
CA GLY A 465 -11.49 16.81 0.92
C GLY A 465 -10.75 15.58 0.42
N ALA A 466 -10.27 14.75 1.33
CA ALA A 466 -9.61 13.50 1.01
C ALA A 466 -10.34 12.30 1.65
N GLY A 467 -10.24 11.15 1.00
CA GLY A 467 -10.56 9.85 1.58
C GLY A 467 -9.30 9.05 1.77
N MET A 468 -9.19 8.26 2.83
CA MET A 468 -8.03 7.42 3.09
C MET A 468 -8.44 6.07 3.65
N THR A 469 -7.71 5.02 3.26
CA THR A 469 -7.78 3.68 3.82
C THR A 469 -6.45 3.30 4.46
N TRP A 470 -6.51 2.52 5.53
CA TRP A 470 -5.31 2.04 6.21
C TRP A 470 -5.60 0.74 6.96
N THR A 471 -4.54 0.01 7.25
CA THR A 471 -4.57 -1.18 8.09
C THR A 471 -4.50 -0.77 9.57
N GLY A 472 -5.40 -1.30 10.37
CA GLY A 472 -5.45 -1.04 11.81
C GLY A 472 -5.86 -2.30 12.59
N PRO A 473 -5.99 -2.18 13.94
CA PRO A 473 -6.30 -3.32 14.79
C PRO A 473 -7.74 -3.80 14.54
N GLY A 474 -7.88 -5.09 14.28
CA GLY A 474 -9.18 -5.75 14.15
C GLY A 474 -9.85 -6.05 15.49
N ARG A 475 -11.08 -6.54 15.40
CA ARG A 475 -11.80 -7.01 16.57
C ARG A 475 -11.24 -8.35 17.04
N THR A 476 -11.23 -8.54 18.34
CA THR A 476 -10.94 -9.83 18.96
C THR A 476 -12.08 -10.81 18.67
N PHE A 477 -11.81 -11.85 17.90
CA PHE A 477 -12.72 -12.99 17.77
C PHE A 477 -12.11 -14.18 18.54
N GLY A 478 -12.74 -14.58 19.64
CA GLY A 478 -12.31 -15.71 20.43
C GLY A 478 -10.98 -15.48 21.18
N ARG A 479 -10.05 -16.44 21.09
CA ARG A 479 -8.78 -16.42 21.84
C ARG A 479 -7.62 -15.72 21.14
N LEU A 480 -7.81 -15.19 19.94
CA LEU A 480 -6.76 -14.56 19.15
C LEU A 480 -7.02 -13.05 18.99
N PRO A 481 -6.35 -12.19 19.76
CA PRO A 481 -6.48 -10.73 19.67
C PRO A 481 -5.60 -10.12 18.57
N THR A 482 -5.47 -10.77 17.41
CA THR A 482 -4.36 -10.48 16.47
C THR A 482 -4.83 -10.10 15.09
N ASN A 483 -6.12 -9.86 14.93
CA ASN A 483 -6.73 -9.54 13.65
C ASN A 483 -6.38 -8.12 13.21
N LEU A 484 -6.14 -7.96 11.91
CA LEU A 484 -5.99 -6.67 11.23
C LEU A 484 -7.22 -6.42 10.36
N GLU A 485 -7.63 -5.18 10.30
CA GLU A 485 -8.80 -4.74 9.53
C GLU A 485 -8.45 -3.51 8.69
N ILE A 486 -9.22 -3.31 7.63
CA ILE A 486 -9.14 -2.09 6.84
C ILE A 486 -10.10 -1.06 7.40
N TYR A 487 -9.61 0.14 7.58
CA TYR A 487 -10.37 1.30 8.02
C TYR A 487 -10.43 2.36 6.93
N PHE A 488 -11.46 3.18 7.00
CA PHE A 488 -11.66 4.33 6.11
C PHE A 488 -12.06 5.57 6.91
N ALA A 489 -11.57 6.73 6.48
CA ALA A 489 -12.07 8.03 6.93
C ALA A 489 -12.05 9.05 5.79
N LYS A 490 -12.94 10.05 5.88
CA LYS A 490 -12.90 11.26 5.07
C LYS A 490 -12.45 12.46 5.89
N THR A 491 -11.81 13.39 5.21
CA THR A 491 -11.45 14.69 5.78
C THR A 491 -12.01 15.80 4.93
N THR A 492 -12.27 16.94 5.58
CA THR A 492 -12.45 18.24 4.92
C THR A 492 -11.30 19.14 5.32
N PRO A 493 -10.67 19.85 4.35
CA PRO A 493 -9.52 20.74 4.60
C PRO A 493 -9.87 21.88 5.55
#